data_b1ae4d3a076dc4f07d577c31442179ef
#
_entry.id   b1ae4d3a076dc4f07d577c31442179ef
#
_cell.length_a   1.000
_cell.length_b   1.000
_cell.length_c   1.000
_cell.angle_alpha   90.00
_cell.angle_beta   90.00
_cell.angle_gamma   90.00
#
_symmetry.space_group_name_H-M   'P 1'
#
loop_
_entity.id
_entity.type
_entity.pdbx_description
1 polymer ?
#
loop_
_entity_poly.entity_id
_entity_poly.type
_entity_poly.pdbx_seq_one_letter_code
_entity_poly.pdbx_strand_id
1 'polypeptide(L)'
;MAFPFNQRWGMAFWNLVFLDQHRFRPNLAASAEENRGAYLATALGHCGECHTPRNLAFAMEQNRQFAGTTVNGWRAYNITSDKTYGVGGWSDRQLADYLQTGHADGRGSAAGPMGEAVANSLQYLTSQDTAALVSYLRKVPPQTGEPGEIAATTPGMKASTAWAPGQAENDGNVLGFRIFAGACASCHQWNGAGQQTQYAALGGDQAVNDPTGANLVQVLLAGADLRAVHPTTFMPSFGKAYTDAELAAVSNFVIDHFGGKTGRVTVEAVRQGRDGR
;
A
#
# COMPACT_ATOMS: atom_id res chain seq x y z
N MET A 1 1.63 10.13 23.02
CA MET A 1 0.42 9.39 23.41
C MET A 1 -0.35 10.16 24.46
N ALA A 2 -1.68 10.24 24.32
CA ALA A 2 -2.54 10.87 25.32
C ALA A 2 -2.81 9.91 26.49
N PHE A 3 -3.26 10.48 27.64
CA PHE A 3 -3.76 9.66 28.75
C PHE A 3 -4.94 8.78 28.26
N PRO A 4 -5.05 7.50 28.68
CA PRO A 4 -4.19 6.79 29.67
C PRO A 4 -2.96 6.07 29.06
N PHE A 5 -2.76 6.11 27.73
CA PHE A 5 -1.74 5.34 27.00
C PHE A 5 -0.30 5.84 27.21
N ASN A 6 -0.13 6.99 27.87
CA ASN A 6 1.18 7.52 28.29
C ASN A 6 1.67 6.96 29.62
N GLN A 7 0.87 6.08 30.29
CA GLN A 7 1.21 5.51 31.59
C GLN A 7 1.99 4.21 31.41
N ARG A 8 3.31 4.24 31.62
CA ARG A 8 4.18 3.07 31.40
C ARG A 8 3.83 1.85 32.26
N TRP A 9 3.36 2.06 33.47
CA TRP A 9 2.92 0.96 34.34
C TRP A 9 1.73 0.18 33.74
N GLY A 10 0.89 0.84 32.99
CA GLY A 10 -0.23 0.19 32.27
C GLY A 10 0.22 -0.85 31.28
N MET A 11 1.45 -0.72 30.73
CA MET A 11 2.01 -1.71 29.80
C MET A 11 2.23 -3.09 30.46
N ALA A 12 2.44 -3.16 31.77
CA ALA A 12 2.57 -4.45 32.45
C ALA A 12 1.27 -5.26 32.36
N PHE A 13 0.13 -4.61 32.56
CA PHE A 13 -1.18 -5.24 32.41
C PHE A 13 -1.50 -5.56 30.96
N TRP A 14 -1.19 -4.63 30.05
CA TRP A 14 -1.38 -4.85 28.62
C TRP A 14 -0.58 -6.06 28.13
N ASN A 15 0.69 -6.13 28.51
CA ASN A 15 1.57 -7.26 28.17
C ASN A 15 1.05 -8.59 28.73
N LEU A 16 0.52 -8.58 29.95
CA LEU A 16 -0.03 -9.79 30.56
C LEU A 16 -1.23 -10.35 29.77
N VAL A 17 -2.03 -9.46 29.18
CA VAL A 17 -3.28 -9.86 28.48
C VAL A 17 -3.04 -10.12 27.00
N PHE A 18 -2.19 -9.33 26.33
CA PHE A 18 -2.12 -9.26 24.87
C PHE A 18 -0.77 -9.67 24.29
N LEU A 19 0.33 -9.65 25.07
CA LEU A 19 1.63 -10.01 24.55
C LEU A 19 1.81 -11.53 24.58
N ASP A 20 1.92 -12.13 23.38
CA ASP A 20 2.38 -13.51 23.27
C ASP A 20 3.91 -13.55 23.48
N GLN A 21 4.33 -14.17 24.56
CA GLN A 21 5.75 -14.34 24.90
C GLN A 21 6.36 -15.65 24.37
N HIS A 22 5.60 -16.42 23.60
CA HIS A 22 6.09 -17.67 23.06
C HIS A 22 7.06 -17.41 21.90
N ARG A 23 8.14 -18.18 21.89
CA ARG A 23 9.03 -18.22 20.73
C ARG A 23 8.30 -18.87 19.55
N PHE A 24 8.64 -18.43 18.33
CA PHE A 24 8.16 -19.09 17.12
C PHE A 24 8.38 -20.61 17.21
N ARG A 25 7.35 -21.37 16.90
CA ARG A 25 7.38 -22.82 16.83
C ARG A 25 6.93 -23.25 15.43
N PRO A 26 7.74 -24.06 14.72
CA PRO A 26 7.34 -24.59 13.43
C PRO A 26 6.06 -25.43 13.54
N ASN A 27 5.19 -25.30 12.55
CA ASN A 27 4.03 -26.18 12.39
C ASN A 27 4.50 -27.50 11.77
N LEU A 28 4.35 -28.61 12.50
CA LEU A 28 4.79 -29.94 12.05
C LEU A 28 4.00 -30.47 10.84
N ALA A 29 2.82 -29.91 10.56
CA ALA A 29 2.01 -30.24 9.39
C ALA A 29 2.37 -29.41 8.14
N ALA A 30 3.19 -28.37 8.28
CA ALA A 30 3.61 -27.50 7.18
C ALA A 30 5.00 -27.91 6.65
N SER A 31 5.30 -27.57 5.40
CA SER A 31 6.62 -27.80 4.84
C SER A 31 7.71 -26.96 5.52
N ALA A 32 8.97 -27.30 5.31
CA ALA A 32 10.09 -26.50 5.80
C ALA A 32 10.08 -25.07 5.21
N GLU A 33 9.71 -24.95 3.93
CA GLU A 33 9.57 -23.68 3.23
C GLU A 33 8.45 -22.81 3.82
N GLU A 34 7.26 -23.39 4.04
CA GLU A 34 6.14 -22.69 4.67
C GLU A 34 6.50 -22.22 6.10
N ASN A 35 7.16 -23.07 6.88
CA ASN A 35 7.65 -22.70 8.22
C ASN A 35 8.70 -21.59 8.18
N ARG A 36 9.59 -21.61 7.19
CA ARG A 36 10.56 -20.52 6.98
C ARG A 36 9.84 -19.22 6.65
N GLY A 37 8.86 -19.26 5.75
CA GLY A 37 8.04 -18.10 5.40
C GLY A 37 7.24 -17.57 6.58
N ALA A 38 6.64 -18.47 7.37
CA ALA A 38 5.94 -18.10 8.60
C ALA A 38 6.88 -17.37 9.59
N TYR A 39 8.07 -17.91 9.81
CA TYR A 39 9.07 -17.27 10.68
C TYR A 39 9.48 -15.88 10.16
N LEU A 40 9.72 -15.76 8.86
CA LEU A 40 10.05 -14.47 8.24
C LEU A 40 8.92 -13.46 8.37
N ALA A 41 7.67 -13.86 8.11
CA ALA A 41 6.52 -12.95 8.14
C ALA A 41 6.11 -12.55 9.56
N THR A 42 6.17 -13.47 10.53
CA THR A 42 5.59 -13.23 11.86
C THR A 42 6.62 -12.88 12.93
N ALA A 43 7.87 -13.36 12.80
CA ALA A 43 8.91 -13.12 13.81
C ALA A 43 9.95 -12.09 13.36
N LEU A 44 10.55 -12.22 12.18
CA LEU A 44 11.59 -11.28 11.73
C LEU A 44 11.03 -10.03 11.05
N GLY A 45 10.13 -10.21 10.10
CA GLY A 45 9.52 -9.12 9.33
C GLY A 45 8.32 -8.49 10.01
N HIS A 46 7.75 -9.17 11.03
CA HIS A 46 6.58 -8.76 11.82
C HIS A 46 5.51 -8.02 10.97
N CYS A 47 5.21 -8.56 9.80
CA CYS A 47 4.29 -7.96 8.82
C CYS A 47 2.91 -7.66 9.42
N GLY A 48 2.49 -8.45 10.41
CA GLY A 48 1.25 -8.26 11.15
C GLY A 48 1.14 -6.91 11.86
N GLU A 49 2.25 -6.29 12.26
CA GLU A 49 2.23 -5.00 12.96
C GLU A 49 1.60 -3.89 12.11
N CYS A 50 1.81 -3.94 10.78
CA CYS A 50 1.23 -2.99 9.85
C CYS A 50 0.01 -3.55 9.10
N HIS A 51 -0.10 -4.88 8.94
CA HIS A 51 -1.14 -5.49 8.11
C HIS A 51 -2.27 -6.16 8.89
N THR A 52 -2.30 -6.07 10.22
CA THR A 52 -3.37 -6.63 11.06
C THR A 52 -4.15 -5.53 11.77
N PRO A 53 -5.48 -5.54 11.75
CA PRO A 53 -6.29 -4.58 12.49
C PRO A 53 -6.00 -4.65 13.99
N ARG A 54 -6.29 -3.55 14.67
CA ARG A 54 -6.13 -3.44 16.12
C ARG A 54 -7.48 -3.24 16.81
N ASN A 55 -7.66 -3.90 17.94
CA ASN A 55 -8.83 -3.74 18.78
C ASN A 55 -8.78 -2.42 19.57
N LEU A 56 -9.80 -2.15 20.37
CA LEU A 56 -9.90 -0.93 21.18
C LEU A 56 -8.75 -0.77 22.20
N ALA A 57 -8.07 -1.87 22.57
CA ALA A 57 -6.89 -1.84 23.41
C ALA A 57 -5.58 -1.70 22.62
N PHE A 58 -5.63 -1.43 21.32
CA PHE A 58 -4.50 -1.36 20.40
C PHE A 58 -3.71 -2.66 20.22
N ALA A 59 -4.26 -3.80 20.67
CA ALA A 59 -3.69 -5.12 20.41
C ALA A 59 -4.13 -5.62 19.02
N MET A 60 -3.26 -6.40 18.35
CA MET A 60 -3.59 -7.02 17.07
C MET A 60 -4.76 -7.99 17.20
N GLU A 61 -5.71 -7.93 16.27
CA GLU A 61 -6.81 -8.87 16.16
C GLU A 61 -6.33 -10.16 15.48
N GLN A 62 -5.92 -11.14 16.27
CA GLN A 62 -5.34 -12.39 15.76
C GLN A 62 -6.27 -13.19 14.83
N ASN A 63 -7.59 -13.07 15.02
CA ASN A 63 -8.61 -13.67 14.15
C ASN A 63 -8.71 -12.98 12.79
N ARG A 64 -8.09 -11.81 12.64
CA ARG A 64 -8.05 -11.01 11.41
C ARG A 64 -6.62 -10.70 10.96
N GLN A 65 -5.70 -11.63 11.29
CA GLN A 65 -4.30 -11.47 10.93
C GLN A 65 -4.13 -11.22 9.43
N PHE A 66 -3.36 -10.19 9.11
CA PHE A 66 -3.05 -9.73 7.75
C PHE A 66 -4.24 -9.19 6.93
N ALA A 67 -5.39 -8.92 7.55
CA ALA A 67 -6.57 -8.38 6.89
C ALA A 67 -6.44 -6.91 6.45
N GLY A 68 -5.34 -6.26 6.76
CA GLY A 68 -5.10 -4.85 6.45
C GLY A 68 -5.57 -3.90 7.56
N THR A 69 -4.98 -2.71 7.62
CA THR A 69 -5.35 -1.64 8.55
C THR A 69 -4.78 -0.30 8.07
N THR A 70 -4.96 0.74 8.86
CA THR A 70 -4.31 2.05 8.63
C THR A 70 -3.32 2.33 9.75
N VAL A 71 -2.08 2.68 9.38
CA VAL A 71 -1.00 3.00 10.30
C VAL A 71 -0.40 4.35 9.92
N ASN A 72 -0.45 5.31 10.83
CA ASN A 72 0.10 6.66 10.62
C ASN A 72 -0.37 7.32 9.30
N GLY A 73 -1.66 7.18 8.98
CA GLY A 73 -2.24 7.73 7.76
C GLY A 73 -1.98 6.92 6.47
N TRP A 74 -1.17 5.87 6.54
CA TRP A 74 -0.94 4.94 5.44
C TRP A 74 -1.84 3.72 5.55
N ARG A 75 -2.48 3.35 4.48
CA ARG A 75 -3.26 2.11 4.42
C ARG A 75 -2.35 0.94 4.08
N ALA A 76 -2.15 0.05 5.04
CA ALA A 76 -1.56 -1.26 4.81
C ALA A 76 -2.67 -2.20 4.34
N TYR A 77 -2.64 -2.58 3.07
CA TYR A 77 -3.68 -3.40 2.45
C TYR A 77 -3.67 -4.84 2.98
N ASN A 78 -4.78 -5.54 2.77
CA ASN A 78 -4.94 -6.96 3.05
C ASN A 78 -3.90 -7.78 2.26
N ILE A 79 -3.12 -8.61 2.96
CA ILE A 79 -2.10 -9.48 2.35
C ILE A 79 -2.42 -10.97 2.54
N THR A 80 -3.68 -11.31 2.84
CA THR A 80 -4.15 -12.69 2.91
C THR A 80 -4.32 -13.29 1.52
N SER A 81 -4.61 -14.60 1.48
CA SER A 81 -4.87 -15.32 0.22
C SER A 81 -6.23 -14.99 -0.42
N ASP A 82 -7.00 -14.04 0.11
CA ASP A 82 -8.24 -13.60 -0.53
C ASP A 82 -7.97 -13.04 -1.93
N LYS A 83 -8.77 -13.47 -2.91
CA LYS A 83 -8.57 -13.09 -4.31
C LYS A 83 -9.12 -11.71 -4.65
N THR A 84 -10.07 -11.25 -3.87
CA THR A 84 -10.77 -9.99 -4.12
C THR A 84 -10.13 -8.83 -3.34
N TYR A 85 -9.83 -9.06 -2.07
CA TYR A 85 -9.34 -8.01 -1.17
C TYR A 85 -7.87 -8.15 -0.81
N GLY A 86 -7.34 -9.37 -0.91
CA GLY A 86 -5.96 -9.70 -0.58
C GLY A 86 -5.04 -9.85 -1.79
N VAL A 87 -3.96 -10.56 -1.57
CA VAL A 87 -2.95 -10.84 -2.60
C VAL A 87 -3.17 -12.17 -3.32
N GLY A 88 -4.30 -12.84 -3.08
CA GLY A 88 -4.62 -14.13 -3.70
C GLY A 88 -4.79 -14.09 -5.22
N GLY A 89 -5.07 -12.91 -5.78
CA GLY A 89 -5.13 -12.67 -7.22
C GLY A 89 -3.79 -12.29 -7.87
N TRP A 90 -2.71 -12.15 -7.10
CA TRP A 90 -1.37 -11.88 -7.63
C TRP A 90 -0.68 -13.18 -8.04
N SER A 91 0.18 -13.16 -9.04
CA SER A 91 1.08 -14.30 -9.29
C SER A 91 2.19 -14.37 -8.23
N ASP A 92 2.82 -15.55 -8.07
CA ASP A 92 3.96 -15.69 -7.15
C ASP A 92 5.12 -14.78 -7.55
N ARG A 93 5.32 -14.61 -8.86
CA ARG A 93 6.31 -13.69 -9.39
C ARG A 93 6.00 -12.24 -9.00
N GLN A 94 4.76 -11.79 -9.16
CA GLN A 94 4.37 -10.42 -8.77
C GLN A 94 4.61 -10.18 -7.28
N LEU A 95 4.30 -11.15 -6.42
CA LEU A 95 4.58 -11.05 -4.98
C LEU A 95 6.08 -11.00 -4.70
N ALA A 96 6.86 -11.88 -5.33
CA ALA A 96 8.30 -11.90 -5.17
C ALA A 96 8.95 -10.61 -5.65
N ASP A 97 8.58 -10.13 -6.85
CA ASP A 97 9.09 -8.88 -7.42
C ASP A 97 8.76 -7.70 -6.50
N TYR A 98 7.51 -7.61 -6.01
CA TYR A 98 7.10 -6.53 -5.10
C TYR A 98 7.87 -6.54 -3.77
N LEU A 99 8.09 -7.71 -3.19
CA LEU A 99 8.84 -7.85 -1.95
C LEU A 99 10.33 -7.50 -2.13
N GLN A 100 10.94 -7.87 -3.26
CA GLN A 100 12.36 -7.64 -3.51
C GLN A 100 12.68 -6.27 -4.09
N THR A 101 11.81 -5.76 -4.96
CA THR A 101 12.10 -4.52 -5.71
C THR A 101 11.20 -3.36 -5.32
N GLY A 102 10.14 -3.62 -4.56
CA GLY A 102 9.10 -2.64 -4.25
C GLY A 102 8.17 -2.35 -5.42
N HIS A 103 8.21 -3.14 -6.49
CA HIS A 103 7.34 -2.98 -7.65
C HIS A 103 6.90 -4.32 -8.21
N ALA A 104 5.65 -4.36 -8.66
CA ALA A 104 5.15 -5.49 -9.46
C ALA A 104 4.33 -4.97 -10.63
N ASP A 105 4.61 -5.49 -11.82
CA ASP A 105 3.94 -5.08 -13.04
C ASP A 105 2.43 -5.29 -12.94
N GLY A 106 1.66 -4.23 -13.24
CA GLY A 106 0.21 -4.22 -13.12
C GLY A 106 -0.33 -4.26 -11.67
N ARG A 107 0.53 -4.00 -10.67
CA ARG A 107 0.16 -3.99 -9.23
C ARG A 107 0.62 -2.75 -8.48
N GLY A 108 1.54 -1.98 -9.09
CA GLY A 108 2.04 -0.73 -8.55
C GLY A 108 3.33 -0.86 -7.75
N SER A 109 3.64 0.21 -7.04
CA SER A 109 4.91 0.40 -6.35
C SER A 109 4.72 0.67 -4.85
N ALA A 110 5.67 0.19 -4.05
CA ALA A 110 5.72 0.46 -2.62
C ALA A 110 6.13 1.92 -2.37
N ALA A 111 5.44 2.56 -1.44
CA ALA A 111 5.76 3.91 -0.99
C ALA A 111 5.64 3.99 0.54
N GLY A 112 6.14 5.08 1.13
CA GLY A 112 6.10 5.31 2.56
C GLY A 112 6.68 4.15 3.36
N PRO A 113 6.03 3.73 4.48
CA PRO A 113 6.56 2.67 5.35
C PRO A 113 6.83 1.34 4.64
N MET A 114 6.01 0.96 3.63
CA MET A 114 6.28 -0.25 2.85
C MET A 114 7.49 -0.10 1.94
N GLY A 115 7.70 1.08 1.36
CA GLY A 115 8.91 1.42 0.61
C GLY A 115 10.16 1.33 1.49
N GLU A 116 10.09 1.81 2.74
CA GLU A 116 11.17 1.69 3.72
C GLU A 116 11.44 0.22 4.10
N ALA A 117 10.39 -0.60 4.29
CA ALA A 117 10.55 -2.03 4.57
C ALA A 117 11.28 -2.76 3.43
N VAL A 118 10.95 -2.43 2.18
CA VAL A 118 11.67 -2.95 1.01
C VAL A 118 13.10 -2.44 1.01
N ALA A 119 13.32 -1.13 1.07
CA ALA A 119 14.63 -0.50 0.93
C ALA A 119 15.62 -0.91 2.04
N ASN A 120 15.14 -1.11 3.25
CA ASN A 120 16.01 -1.39 4.40
C ASN A 120 16.13 -2.87 4.77
N SER A 121 15.24 -3.74 4.23
CA SER A 121 15.19 -5.14 4.64
C SER A 121 14.87 -6.10 3.49
N LEU A 122 13.69 -6.01 2.89
CA LEU A 122 13.16 -7.08 2.03
C LEU A 122 14.00 -7.30 0.76
N GLN A 123 14.58 -6.25 0.18
CA GLN A 123 15.45 -6.34 -1.00
C GLN A 123 16.69 -7.21 -0.78
N TYR A 124 17.10 -7.43 0.47
CA TYR A 124 18.30 -8.22 0.82
C TYR A 124 17.96 -9.70 1.10
N LEU A 125 16.70 -10.08 1.02
CA LEU A 125 16.32 -11.48 1.15
C LEU A 125 16.92 -12.31 0.02
N THR A 126 17.30 -13.54 0.35
CA THR A 126 17.64 -14.52 -0.68
C THR A 126 16.39 -14.89 -1.50
N SER A 127 16.58 -15.32 -2.75
CA SER A 127 15.45 -15.79 -3.56
C SER A 127 14.68 -16.94 -2.88
N GLN A 128 15.38 -17.77 -2.09
CA GLN A 128 14.76 -18.84 -1.32
C GLN A 128 13.87 -18.30 -0.18
N ASP A 129 14.34 -17.28 0.55
CA ASP A 129 13.56 -16.65 1.62
C ASP A 129 12.34 -15.90 1.06
N THR A 130 12.50 -15.24 -0.09
CA THR A 130 11.38 -14.60 -0.78
C THR A 130 10.34 -15.63 -1.23
N ALA A 131 10.77 -16.75 -1.81
CA ALA A 131 9.87 -17.84 -2.19
C ALA A 131 9.15 -18.42 -0.96
N ALA A 132 9.86 -18.59 0.15
CA ALA A 132 9.26 -19.03 1.41
C ALA A 132 8.20 -18.06 1.94
N LEU A 133 8.44 -16.74 1.88
CA LEU A 133 7.43 -15.73 2.22
C LEU A 133 6.19 -15.85 1.34
N VAL A 134 6.37 -15.96 0.01
CA VAL A 134 5.28 -16.12 -0.93
C VAL A 134 4.48 -17.39 -0.63
N SER A 135 5.17 -18.52 -0.42
CA SER A 135 4.56 -19.80 -0.05
C SER A 135 3.70 -19.69 1.20
N TYR A 136 4.20 -19.02 2.24
CA TYR A 136 3.46 -18.78 3.47
C TYR A 136 2.24 -17.87 3.23
N LEU A 137 2.37 -16.74 2.53
CA LEU A 137 1.26 -15.82 2.27
C LEU A 137 0.12 -16.50 1.50
N ARG A 138 0.42 -17.48 0.65
CA ARG A 138 -0.58 -18.30 -0.03
C ARG A 138 -1.41 -19.18 0.91
N LYS A 139 -0.87 -19.48 2.09
CA LYS A 139 -1.53 -20.32 3.11
C LYS A 139 -2.24 -19.51 4.18
N VAL A 140 -2.00 -18.21 4.25
CA VAL A 140 -2.75 -17.35 5.17
C VAL A 140 -4.24 -17.43 4.82
N PRO A 141 -5.11 -17.78 5.78
CA PRO A 141 -6.54 -17.89 5.52
C PRO A 141 -7.11 -16.59 4.93
N PRO A 142 -7.97 -16.68 3.90
CA PRO A 142 -8.54 -15.51 3.28
C PRO A 142 -9.37 -14.73 4.31
N GLN A 143 -9.17 -13.42 4.34
CA GLN A 143 -9.97 -12.50 5.12
C GLN A 143 -10.80 -11.68 4.14
N THR A 144 -12.12 -11.76 4.28
CA THR A 144 -13.02 -10.89 3.53
C THR A 144 -12.93 -9.47 4.07
N GLY A 145 -13.12 -8.51 3.18
CA GLY A 145 -12.99 -7.11 3.50
C GLY A 145 -13.95 -6.61 4.56
N GLU A 146 -13.52 -5.60 5.28
CA GLU A 146 -14.40 -4.76 6.08
C GLU A 146 -15.40 -4.00 5.20
N PRO A 147 -16.56 -3.61 5.74
CA PRO A 147 -17.45 -2.69 5.04
C PRO A 147 -16.68 -1.43 4.59
N GLY A 148 -16.60 -1.23 3.27
CA GLY A 148 -15.81 -0.15 2.67
C GLY A 148 -14.36 -0.52 2.33
N GLU A 149 -13.93 -1.76 2.55
CA GLU A 149 -12.65 -2.23 2.04
C GLU A 149 -12.66 -2.24 0.50
N ILE A 150 -11.50 -1.91 -0.05
CA ILE A 150 -11.33 -1.74 -1.49
C ILE A 150 -10.83 -3.04 -2.05
N ALA A 151 -11.57 -3.57 -3.03
CA ALA A 151 -11.12 -4.73 -3.77
C ALA A 151 -9.71 -4.49 -4.32
N ALA A 152 -8.83 -5.47 -4.13
CA ALA A 152 -7.53 -5.48 -4.76
C ALA A 152 -7.71 -5.35 -6.27
N THR A 153 -6.78 -4.64 -6.89
CA THR A 153 -6.87 -4.29 -8.30
C THR A 153 -7.19 -5.47 -9.20
N THR A 154 -8.14 -5.27 -10.07
CA THR A 154 -8.30 -6.14 -11.24
C THR A 154 -7.07 -5.94 -12.14
N PRO A 155 -6.28 -6.99 -12.41
CA PRO A 155 -5.12 -6.86 -13.29
C PRO A 155 -5.53 -6.30 -14.65
N GLY A 156 -4.81 -5.32 -15.14
CA GLY A 156 -4.92 -4.88 -16.52
C GLY A 156 -6.01 -3.89 -16.84
N MET A 157 -6.48 -3.09 -15.87
CA MET A 157 -7.07 -1.82 -16.30
C MET A 157 -5.97 -1.00 -16.96
N LYS A 158 -5.91 -1.17 -18.29
CA LYS A 158 -5.13 -0.26 -19.12
C LYS A 158 -5.75 1.10 -18.94
N ALA A 159 -4.93 2.08 -18.58
CA ALA A 159 -5.33 3.47 -18.70
C ALA A 159 -6.03 3.65 -20.02
N SER A 160 -7.14 4.34 -20.04
CA SER A 160 -7.86 4.62 -21.28
C SER A 160 -6.89 5.22 -22.29
N THR A 161 -6.54 4.48 -23.34
CA THR A 161 -5.70 4.97 -24.42
C THR A 161 -6.41 6.03 -25.26
N ALA A 162 -7.70 6.26 -24.99
CA ALA A 162 -8.58 7.13 -25.76
C ALA A 162 -8.61 8.58 -25.26
N TRP A 163 -7.68 8.98 -24.36
CA TRP A 163 -7.71 10.34 -23.85
C TRP A 163 -7.02 11.32 -24.80
N ALA A 164 -7.81 12.19 -25.42
CA ALA A 164 -7.32 13.34 -26.18
C ALA A 164 -7.43 14.62 -25.34
N PRO A 165 -6.45 15.55 -25.44
CA PRO A 165 -6.59 16.88 -24.87
C PRO A 165 -7.89 17.52 -25.37
N GLY A 166 -8.84 17.82 -24.54
CA GLY A 166 -10.17 18.31 -24.87
C GLY A 166 -11.33 17.47 -24.30
N GLN A 167 -11.10 16.21 -23.94
CA GLN A 167 -12.12 15.40 -23.27
C GLN A 167 -12.22 15.70 -21.76
N ALA A 168 -11.14 16.14 -21.11
CA ALA A 168 -11.14 16.49 -19.69
C ALA A 168 -12.05 17.66 -19.32
N GLU A 169 -12.33 18.53 -20.28
CA GLU A 169 -13.25 19.66 -20.04
C GLU A 169 -14.69 19.19 -19.83
N ASN A 170 -15.02 17.98 -20.28
CA ASN A 170 -16.35 17.40 -20.15
C ASN A 170 -16.55 16.57 -18.88
N ASP A 171 -15.46 16.14 -18.19
CA ASP A 171 -15.54 15.22 -17.04
C ASP A 171 -15.65 15.92 -15.69
N GLY A 172 -15.80 17.25 -15.65
CA GLY A 172 -16.09 18.00 -14.43
C GLY A 172 -14.89 18.27 -13.51
N ASN A 173 -13.72 17.66 -13.72
CA ASN A 173 -12.51 17.86 -12.91
C ASN A 173 -11.38 18.55 -13.70
N VAL A 174 -11.67 19.73 -14.25
CA VAL A 174 -10.72 20.53 -15.04
C VAL A 174 -9.46 20.89 -14.24
N LEU A 175 -9.59 21.16 -12.95
CA LEU A 175 -8.46 21.52 -12.09
C LEU A 175 -7.48 20.34 -11.94
N GLY A 176 -7.99 19.16 -11.59
CA GLY A 176 -7.16 17.94 -11.45
C GLY A 176 -6.43 17.60 -12.74
N PHE A 177 -7.13 17.70 -13.88
CA PHE A 177 -6.54 17.55 -15.19
C PHE A 177 -5.38 18.52 -15.46
N ARG A 178 -5.58 19.82 -15.22
CA ARG A 178 -4.54 20.84 -15.47
C ARG A 178 -3.30 20.61 -14.61
N ILE A 179 -3.48 20.19 -13.36
CA ILE A 179 -2.36 19.86 -12.48
C ILE A 179 -1.64 18.63 -12.99
N PHE A 180 -2.37 17.57 -13.36
CA PHE A 180 -1.76 16.37 -13.94
C PHE A 180 -0.98 16.69 -15.21
N ALA A 181 -1.56 17.47 -16.10
CA ALA A 181 -0.94 17.92 -17.34
C ALA A 181 0.38 18.66 -17.11
N GLY A 182 0.38 19.58 -16.16
CA GLY A 182 1.51 20.46 -15.91
C GLY A 182 2.63 19.88 -15.06
N ALA A 183 2.31 18.96 -14.15
CA ALA A 183 3.26 18.48 -13.15
C ALA A 183 3.50 16.97 -13.13
N CYS A 184 2.62 16.15 -13.68
CA CYS A 184 2.64 14.70 -13.51
C CYS A 184 2.89 13.93 -14.82
N ALA A 185 2.31 14.41 -15.93
CA ALA A 185 2.30 13.71 -17.23
C ALA A 185 3.71 13.49 -17.80
N SER A 186 4.69 14.32 -17.45
CA SER A 186 6.08 14.15 -17.91
C SER A 186 6.72 12.86 -17.42
N CYS A 187 6.33 12.35 -16.25
CA CYS A 187 6.83 11.10 -15.69
C CYS A 187 5.83 9.96 -15.86
N HIS A 188 4.53 10.23 -15.63
CA HIS A 188 3.50 9.20 -15.64
C HIS A 188 2.90 8.92 -17.01
N GLN A 189 3.12 9.80 -17.97
CA GLN A 189 2.48 9.82 -19.29
C GLN A 189 0.95 9.97 -19.25
N TRP A 190 0.36 10.32 -20.38
CA TRP A 190 -1.09 10.47 -20.52
C TRP A 190 -1.88 9.17 -20.43
N ASN A 191 -1.23 8.06 -20.75
CA ASN A 191 -1.79 6.72 -20.65
C ASN A 191 -1.45 6.01 -19.34
N GLY A 192 -0.74 6.69 -18.42
CA GLY A 192 -0.35 6.12 -17.14
C GLY A 192 0.67 4.97 -17.23
N ALA A 193 1.33 4.80 -18.38
CA ALA A 193 2.28 3.70 -18.59
C ALA A 193 3.63 3.93 -17.87
N GLY A 194 3.90 5.18 -17.48
CA GLY A 194 5.19 5.57 -16.94
C GLY A 194 6.24 5.82 -18.04
N GLN A 195 7.12 6.79 -17.80
CA GLN A 195 8.25 7.11 -18.65
C GLN A 195 9.55 6.93 -17.90
N GLN A 196 10.59 6.45 -18.56
CA GLN A 196 11.92 6.19 -18.00
C GLN A 196 11.99 5.01 -16.99
N THR A 197 10.92 4.73 -16.26
CA THR A 197 10.88 3.65 -15.29
C THR A 197 9.48 3.07 -15.15
N GLN A 198 9.40 1.75 -14.98
CA GLN A 198 8.15 1.05 -14.70
C GLN A 198 7.50 1.48 -13.37
N TYR A 199 8.29 2.01 -12.43
CA TYR A 199 7.79 2.50 -11.15
C TYR A 199 6.88 3.73 -11.28
N ALA A 200 6.93 4.43 -12.42
CA ALA A 200 6.04 5.54 -12.71
C ALA A 200 4.70 5.12 -13.33
N ALA A 201 4.48 3.81 -13.54
CA ALA A 201 3.20 3.33 -14.05
C ALA A 201 2.08 3.50 -13.01
N LEU A 202 0.92 3.99 -13.45
CA LEU A 202 -0.27 4.22 -12.62
C LEU A 202 -1.30 3.09 -12.77
N GLY A 203 -1.28 2.39 -13.90
CA GLY A 203 -2.22 1.32 -14.20
C GLY A 203 -2.03 0.12 -13.27
N GLY A 204 -3.10 -0.28 -12.57
CA GLY A 204 -3.06 -1.41 -11.63
C GLY A 204 -2.49 -1.10 -10.26
N ASP A 205 -2.01 0.12 -10.00
CA ASP A 205 -1.54 0.52 -8.68
C ASP A 205 -2.71 0.60 -7.69
N GLN A 206 -2.57 -0.07 -6.54
CA GLN A 206 -3.62 -0.13 -5.52
C GLN A 206 -3.91 1.26 -4.93
N ALA A 207 -2.91 2.13 -4.81
CA ALA A 207 -3.12 3.49 -4.33
C ALA A 207 -3.97 4.33 -5.31
N VAL A 208 -3.83 4.06 -6.60
CA VAL A 208 -4.62 4.70 -7.68
C VAL A 208 -6.03 4.09 -7.77
N ASN A 209 -6.17 2.80 -7.44
CA ASN A 209 -7.47 2.11 -7.47
C ASN A 209 -8.28 2.29 -6.17
N ASP A 210 -7.72 2.94 -5.17
CA ASP A 210 -8.40 3.27 -3.92
C ASP A 210 -9.23 4.55 -4.07
N PRO A 211 -10.58 4.48 -4.10
CA PRO A 211 -11.42 5.67 -4.24
C PRO A 211 -11.25 6.69 -3.11
N THR A 212 -10.76 6.26 -1.94
CA THR A 212 -10.48 7.17 -0.82
C THR A 212 -9.19 7.96 -1.03
N GLY A 213 -8.30 7.46 -1.90
CA GLY A 213 -6.99 8.05 -2.18
C GLY A 213 -6.05 8.12 -0.98
N ALA A 214 -6.27 7.29 0.05
CA ALA A 214 -5.51 7.38 1.30
C ALA A 214 -3.99 7.37 1.05
N ASN A 215 -3.47 6.36 0.35
CA ASN A 215 -2.05 6.28 0.04
C ASN A 215 -1.62 7.27 -1.05
N LEU A 216 -2.47 7.52 -2.04
CA LEU A 216 -2.19 8.50 -3.09
C LEU A 216 -1.96 9.90 -2.51
N VAL A 217 -2.81 10.34 -1.58
CA VAL A 217 -2.64 11.62 -0.88
C VAL A 217 -1.33 11.65 -0.10
N GLN A 218 -0.97 10.57 0.60
CA GLN A 218 0.30 10.50 1.32
C GLN A 218 1.51 10.60 0.38
N VAL A 219 1.47 9.91 -0.77
CA VAL A 219 2.51 9.99 -1.79
C VAL A 219 2.62 11.41 -2.37
N LEU A 220 1.51 12.06 -2.68
CA LEU A 220 1.52 13.44 -3.17
C LEU A 220 2.08 14.42 -2.13
N LEU A 221 1.71 14.23 -0.88
CA LEU A 221 2.19 15.09 0.20
C LEU A 221 3.67 14.88 0.54
N ALA A 222 4.16 13.62 0.61
CA ALA A 222 5.53 13.30 1.04
C ALA A 222 6.52 13.12 -0.11
N GLY A 223 6.02 12.75 -1.27
CA GLY A 223 6.83 12.13 -2.30
C GLY A 223 7.02 10.63 -2.05
N ALA A 224 7.78 9.99 -2.90
CA ALA A 224 8.22 8.62 -2.74
C ALA A 224 9.70 8.51 -3.12
N ASP A 225 10.48 7.84 -2.29
CA ASP A 225 11.90 7.54 -2.52
C ASP A 225 12.10 6.04 -2.26
N LEU A 226 12.15 5.27 -3.31
CA LEU A 226 12.36 3.83 -3.24
C LEU A 226 13.82 3.52 -3.58
N ARG A 227 14.62 3.25 -2.56
CA ARG A 227 16.05 2.92 -2.66
C ARG A 227 16.26 1.41 -2.76
N ALA A 228 15.54 0.77 -3.68
CA ALA A 228 15.82 -0.63 -4.01
C ALA A 228 17.14 -0.75 -4.81
N VAL A 229 17.65 -1.96 -4.90
CA VAL A 229 19.00 -2.25 -5.42
C VAL A 229 19.27 -1.67 -6.83
N HIS A 230 18.26 -1.43 -7.67
CA HIS A 230 18.41 -0.79 -9.00
C HIS A 230 17.06 -0.36 -9.57
N PRO A 231 17.01 0.76 -10.25
CA PRO A 231 17.59 2.06 -9.91
C PRO A 231 16.76 2.74 -8.82
N THR A 232 17.35 3.64 -8.06
CA THR A 232 16.62 4.52 -7.13
C THR A 232 15.53 5.26 -7.89
N THR A 233 14.29 5.11 -7.46
CA THR A 233 13.14 5.79 -8.05
C THR A 233 12.66 6.88 -7.12
N PHE A 234 12.48 8.06 -7.66
CA PHE A 234 12.11 9.23 -6.89
C PHE A 234 10.88 9.92 -7.50
N MET A 235 9.88 10.18 -6.68
CA MET A 235 8.77 11.07 -6.96
C MET A 235 8.83 12.26 -6.00
N PRO A 236 8.87 13.52 -6.48
CA PRO A 236 8.98 14.68 -5.59
C PRO A 236 7.74 14.84 -4.72
N SER A 237 7.90 15.48 -3.57
CA SER A 237 6.81 15.93 -2.72
C SER A 237 6.10 17.15 -3.35
N PHE A 238 4.80 17.10 -3.40
CA PHE A 238 3.94 18.21 -3.85
C PHE A 238 3.23 18.93 -2.69
N GLY A 239 3.42 18.46 -1.47
CA GLY A 239 2.74 18.98 -0.29
C GLY A 239 2.96 20.47 -0.01
N LYS A 240 4.10 21.03 -0.43
CA LYS A 240 4.36 22.48 -0.31
C LYS A 240 4.02 23.27 -1.57
N ALA A 241 3.86 22.61 -2.70
CA ALA A 241 3.63 23.25 -4.01
C ALA A 241 2.14 23.50 -4.30
N TYR A 242 1.27 22.66 -3.73
CA TYR A 242 -0.17 22.70 -3.99
C TYR A 242 -0.99 22.80 -2.70
N THR A 243 -2.13 23.47 -2.82
CA THR A 243 -3.15 23.56 -1.76
C THR A 243 -3.87 22.21 -1.58
N ASP A 244 -4.57 22.06 -0.46
CA ASP A 244 -5.36 20.84 -0.19
C ASP A 244 -6.45 20.62 -1.24
N ALA A 245 -7.07 21.70 -1.73
CA ALA A 245 -8.06 21.63 -2.79
C ALA A 245 -7.47 21.15 -4.13
N GLU A 246 -6.28 21.61 -4.48
CA GLU A 246 -5.57 21.18 -5.68
C GLU A 246 -5.13 19.72 -5.59
N LEU A 247 -4.60 19.31 -4.43
CA LEU A 247 -4.22 17.91 -4.22
C LEU A 247 -5.43 16.97 -4.22
N ALA A 248 -6.57 17.39 -3.65
CA ALA A 248 -7.81 16.62 -3.75
C ALA A 248 -8.30 16.49 -5.20
N ALA A 249 -8.23 17.58 -5.97
CA ALA A 249 -8.64 17.59 -7.37
C ALA A 249 -7.78 16.64 -8.22
N VAL A 250 -6.45 16.74 -8.13
CA VAL A 250 -5.56 15.86 -8.91
C VAL A 250 -5.66 14.41 -8.46
N SER A 251 -5.86 14.13 -7.16
CA SER A 251 -6.08 12.77 -6.67
C SER A 251 -7.33 12.14 -7.28
N ASN A 252 -8.45 12.87 -7.28
CA ASN A 252 -9.67 12.39 -7.90
C ASN A 252 -9.50 12.18 -9.40
N PHE A 253 -8.84 13.11 -10.11
CA PHE A 253 -8.53 12.92 -11.52
C PHE A 253 -7.73 11.63 -11.78
N VAL A 254 -6.69 11.37 -10.99
CA VAL A 254 -5.84 10.18 -11.14
C VAL A 254 -6.64 8.90 -10.90
N ILE A 255 -7.49 8.89 -9.87
CA ILE A 255 -8.34 7.74 -9.54
C ILE A 255 -9.38 7.49 -10.66
N ASP A 256 -10.06 8.53 -11.11
CA ASP A 256 -11.09 8.42 -12.14
C ASP A 256 -10.48 7.94 -13.47
N HIS A 257 -9.34 8.52 -13.85
CA HIS A 257 -8.75 8.30 -15.15
C HIS A 257 -7.95 7.00 -15.24
N PHE A 258 -7.15 6.68 -14.24
CA PHE A 258 -6.25 5.51 -14.27
C PHE A 258 -6.75 4.36 -13.38
N GLY A 259 -7.50 4.65 -12.32
CA GLY A 259 -8.06 3.65 -11.41
C GLY A 259 -9.41 3.09 -11.86
N GLY A 260 -10.10 3.75 -12.81
CA GLY A 260 -11.41 3.35 -13.31
C GLY A 260 -12.48 3.31 -12.23
N LYS A 261 -12.35 4.17 -11.23
CA LYS A 261 -13.28 4.31 -10.10
C LYS A 261 -13.56 5.79 -9.88
N THR A 262 -14.67 6.11 -9.25
CA THR A 262 -14.95 7.49 -8.88
C THR A 262 -14.18 7.86 -7.62
N GLY A 263 -13.26 8.81 -7.75
CA GLY A 263 -12.47 9.36 -6.64
C GLY A 263 -13.36 10.09 -5.64
N ARG A 264 -13.05 9.92 -4.34
CA ARG A 264 -13.79 10.52 -3.23
C ARG A 264 -12.87 11.25 -2.25
N VAL A 265 -11.72 11.70 -2.75
CA VAL A 265 -10.76 12.46 -1.95
C VAL A 265 -11.34 13.84 -1.66
N THR A 266 -11.45 14.17 -0.38
CA THR A 266 -11.93 15.48 0.08
C THR A 266 -10.77 16.38 0.47
N VAL A 267 -10.98 17.69 0.46
CA VAL A 267 -10.03 18.68 0.97
C VAL A 267 -9.64 18.39 2.42
N GLU A 268 -10.63 17.96 3.21
CA GLU A 268 -10.43 17.58 4.60
C GLU A 268 -9.51 16.37 4.75
N ALA A 269 -9.67 15.34 3.90
CA ALA A 269 -8.78 14.16 3.92
C ALA A 269 -7.32 14.56 3.60
N VAL A 270 -7.11 15.48 2.66
CA VAL A 270 -5.76 15.99 2.35
C VAL A 270 -5.19 16.76 3.53
N ARG A 271 -5.99 17.64 4.17
CA ARG A 271 -5.58 18.39 5.35
C ARG A 271 -5.17 17.46 6.49
N GLN A 272 -5.99 16.46 6.79
CA GLN A 272 -5.67 15.46 7.83
C GLN A 272 -4.38 14.69 7.51
N GLY A 273 -4.17 14.30 6.24
CA GLY A 273 -2.91 13.70 5.80
C GLY A 273 -1.71 14.63 5.99
N ARG A 274 -1.88 15.94 5.88
CA ARG A 274 -0.84 16.94 6.10
C ARG A 274 -0.53 17.15 7.58
N ASP A 275 -1.57 17.22 8.43
CA ASP A 275 -1.45 17.49 9.87
C ASP A 275 -0.96 16.28 10.66
N GLY A 276 -1.15 15.08 10.13
CA GLY A 276 -0.74 13.81 10.76
C GLY A 276 0.74 13.44 10.56
N ARG A 277 1.58 14.36 10.06
CA ARG A 277 3.00 14.16 9.76
C ARG A 277 3.92 14.76 10.78
#